data_6853981981330e7f71519a50b96c9cec
#
_entry.id   6853981981330e7f71519a50b96c9cec
#
_cell.length_a   1.000
_cell.length_b   1.000
_cell.length_c   1.000
_cell.angle_alpha   90.00
_cell.angle_beta   90.00
_cell.angle_gamma   90.00
#
_symmetry.space_group_name_H-M   'P 1'
#
loop_
_entity.id
_entity.type
_entity.pdbx_description
1 polymer ?
#
loop_
_entity_poly.entity_id
_entity_poly.type
_entity_poly.pdbx_seq_one_letter_code
_entity_poly.pdbx_strand_id
1 'polypeptide(L)'
;MTTNIDNQISDRELIYEAKIAGKIPELRQRIVRRKTIDRQVKKVGIELTTTDLQTAADKFRLVNQLESAEATQKWLEERCLSIDDFEDMVTQDLISHKLAEHLFGDRIEQLFYQNLLDYSGAIIYEVILEDSDLAMEIYYSLLEGDLSFADVAQQYITNPELRRRGGYVGKVGRKQLRPELSAAIFAAKPPQLLKPIVTAVGVHLIQVEEIVEPQLDEQLQQQILSEMFDRWLAEKIAAASGSTF
;
A
#
# COMPACT_ATOMS: atom_id res chain seq x y z
N MET A 1 -33.08 29.07 19.22
CA MET A 1 -33.40 27.64 18.98
C MET A 1 -32.72 27.26 17.67
N THR A 2 -31.47 26.80 17.75
CA THR A 2 -30.75 26.23 16.60
C THR A 2 -31.27 24.83 16.40
N THR A 3 -32.18 24.65 15.47
CA THR A 3 -32.62 23.32 15.01
C THR A 3 -31.37 22.58 14.49
N ASN A 4 -31.01 21.49 15.15
CA ASN A 4 -29.86 20.67 14.74
C ASN A 4 -30.23 20.01 13.40
N ILE A 5 -29.67 20.50 12.30
CA ILE A 5 -29.99 20.06 10.93
C ILE A 5 -29.66 18.57 10.78
N ASP A 6 -28.64 18.05 11.51
CA ASP A 6 -28.23 16.65 11.45
C ASP A 6 -29.34 15.66 11.83
N ASN A 7 -30.22 16.03 12.78
CA ASN A 7 -31.36 15.21 13.18
C ASN A 7 -32.50 15.13 12.13
N GLN A 8 -32.39 15.84 11.00
CA GLN A 8 -33.41 15.88 9.95
C GLN A 8 -33.00 15.12 8.68
N ILE A 9 -31.75 14.61 8.62
CA ILE A 9 -31.23 13.91 7.46
C ILE A 9 -31.80 12.48 7.45
N SER A 10 -32.51 12.13 6.39
CA SER A 10 -33.06 10.79 6.18
C SER A 10 -32.08 9.88 5.43
N ASP A 11 -32.20 8.55 5.62
CA ASP A 11 -31.43 7.56 4.86
C ASP A 11 -31.57 7.75 3.34
N ARG A 12 -32.76 8.20 2.88
CA ARG A 12 -33.00 8.46 1.46
C ARG A 12 -32.14 9.60 0.93
N GLU A 13 -31.95 10.65 1.71
CA GLU A 13 -31.08 11.78 1.37
C GLU A 13 -29.61 11.33 1.39
N LEU A 14 -29.18 10.56 2.38
CA LEU A 14 -27.82 9.99 2.44
C LEU A 14 -27.53 9.11 1.21
N ILE A 15 -28.48 8.23 0.83
CA ILE A 15 -28.34 7.39 -0.37
C ILE A 15 -28.31 8.25 -1.64
N TYR A 16 -29.11 9.31 -1.70
CA TYR A 16 -29.09 10.22 -2.84
C TYR A 16 -27.76 10.94 -2.98
N GLU A 17 -27.22 11.49 -1.88
CA GLU A 17 -25.90 12.13 -1.86
C GLU A 17 -24.79 11.13 -2.25
N ALA A 18 -24.85 9.89 -1.75
CA ALA A 18 -23.89 8.84 -2.16
C ALA A 18 -23.96 8.54 -3.67
N LYS A 19 -25.17 8.64 -4.29
CA LYS A 19 -25.34 8.47 -5.75
C LYS A 19 -24.72 9.60 -6.54
N ILE A 20 -25.03 10.84 -6.20
CA ILE A 20 -24.49 12.00 -6.94
C ILE A 20 -22.99 12.19 -6.71
N ALA A 21 -22.47 11.80 -5.56
CA ALA A 21 -21.04 11.75 -5.27
C ALA A 21 -20.31 10.57 -5.96
N GLY A 22 -21.03 9.73 -6.75
CA GLY A 22 -20.43 8.59 -7.44
C GLY A 22 -19.95 7.46 -6.53
N LYS A 23 -20.40 7.39 -5.27
CA LYS A 23 -19.93 6.40 -4.26
C LYS A 23 -20.61 5.04 -4.36
N ILE A 24 -21.72 4.93 -5.06
CA ILE A 24 -22.49 3.67 -5.15
C ILE A 24 -21.67 2.49 -5.72
N PRO A 25 -20.85 2.65 -6.79
CA PRO A 25 -20.03 1.54 -7.28
C PRO A 25 -19.08 1.00 -6.22
N GLU A 26 -18.38 1.88 -5.50
CA GLU A 26 -17.47 1.53 -4.42
C GLU A 26 -18.19 0.77 -3.29
N LEU A 27 -19.32 1.30 -2.82
CA LEU A 27 -20.13 0.67 -1.77
C LEU A 27 -20.62 -0.72 -2.19
N ARG A 28 -21.07 -0.87 -3.46
CA ARG A 28 -21.44 -2.18 -4.00
C ARG A 28 -20.29 -3.18 -4.00
N GLN A 29 -19.09 -2.75 -4.41
CA GLN A 29 -17.89 -3.60 -4.39
C GLN A 29 -17.57 -4.06 -2.97
N ARG A 30 -17.63 -3.16 -1.99
CA ARG A 30 -17.43 -3.50 -0.57
C ARG A 30 -18.46 -4.54 -0.08
N ILE A 31 -19.72 -4.36 -0.42
CA ILE A 31 -20.80 -5.32 -0.04
C ILE A 31 -20.56 -6.68 -0.71
N VAL A 32 -20.20 -6.71 -1.98
CA VAL A 32 -19.93 -7.97 -2.71
C VAL A 32 -18.71 -8.67 -2.08
N ARG A 33 -17.65 -7.93 -1.78
CA ARG A 33 -16.46 -8.43 -1.08
C ARG A 33 -16.85 -9.10 0.24
N ARG A 34 -17.57 -8.38 1.12
CA ARG A 34 -18.04 -8.91 2.41
C ARG A 34 -18.86 -10.19 2.23
N LYS A 35 -19.89 -10.18 1.39
CA LYS A 35 -20.72 -11.36 1.13
C LYS A 35 -19.95 -12.55 0.57
N THR A 36 -18.91 -12.31 -0.22
CA THR A 36 -18.05 -13.35 -0.78
C THR A 36 -17.22 -13.98 0.32
N ILE A 37 -16.62 -13.17 1.21
CA ILE A 37 -15.86 -13.63 2.37
C ILE A 37 -16.76 -14.43 3.30
N ASP A 38 -17.93 -13.92 3.70
CA ASP A 38 -18.86 -14.60 4.60
C ASP A 38 -19.28 -15.99 4.06
N ARG A 39 -19.51 -16.08 2.74
CA ARG A 39 -19.83 -17.34 2.10
C ARG A 39 -18.69 -18.35 2.15
N GLN A 40 -17.45 -17.89 1.95
CA GLN A 40 -16.28 -18.75 1.99
C GLN A 40 -15.95 -19.20 3.42
N VAL A 41 -16.03 -18.31 4.39
CA VAL A 41 -15.85 -18.60 5.82
C VAL A 41 -16.83 -19.71 6.26
N LYS A 42 -18.10 -19.59 5.92
CA LYS A 42 -19.10 -20.64 6.19
C LYS A 42 -18.77 -21.98 5.53
N LYS A 43 -18.21 -21.93 4.30
CA LYS A 43 -17.84 -23.14 3.55
C LYS A 43 -16.65 -23.88 4.18
N VAL A 44 -15.67 -23.15 4.71
CA VAL A 44 -14.47 -23.74 5.33
C VAL A 44 -14.61 -23.97 6.83
N GLY A 45 -15.69 -23.48 7.45
CA GLY A 45 -16.00 -23.72 8.87
C GLY A 45 -15.10 -22.93 9.84
N ILE A 46 -14.68 -21.70 9.46
CA ILE A 46 -13.91 -20.84 10.37
C ILE A 46 -14.87 -20.27 11.43
N GLU A 47 -14.55 -20.53 12.69
CA GLU A 47 -15.24 -20.00 13.85
C GLU A 47 -14.34 -19.00 14.60
N LEU A 48 -14.95 -17.97 15.15
CA LEU A 48 -14.26 -16.99 15.99
C LEU A 48 -14.59 -17.26 17.46
N THR A 49 -13.56 -17.20 18.30
CA THR A 49 -13.75 -17.23 19.75
C THR A 49 -13.90 -15.81 20.29
N THR A 50 -14.50 -15.69 21.49
CA THR A 50 -14.57 -14.40 22.20
C THR A 50 -13.18 -13.79 22.43
N THR A 51 -12.18 -14.64 22.68
CA THR A 51 -10.78 -14.20 22.85
C THR A 51 -10.21 -13.61 21.55
N ASP A 52 -10.51 -14.22 20.40
CA ASP A 52 -10.09 -13.70 19.10
C ASP A 52 -10.66 -12.29 18.85
N LEU A 53 -11.95 -12.11 19.13
CA LEU A 53 -12.64 -10.82 18.96
C LEU A 53 -12.08 -9.75 19.89
N GLN A 54 -11.87 -10.11 21.17
CA GLN A 54 -11.27 -9.18 22.13
C GLN A 54 -9.88 -8.74 21.70
N THR A 55 -9.02 -9.69 21.31
CA THR A 55 -7.66 -9.41 20.85
C THR A 55 -7.66 -8.50 19.60
N ALA A 56 -8.57 -8.75 18.67
CA ALA A 56 -8.70 -7.94 17.46
C ALA A 56 -9.19 -6.52 17.80
N ALA A 57 -10.16 -6.38 18.72
CA ALA A 57 -10.64 -5.08 19.16
C ALA A 57 -9.55 -4.28 19.88
N ASP A 58 -8.75 -4.92 20.72
CA ASP A 58 -7.65 -4.27 21.43
C ASP A 58 -6.53 -3.85 20.47
N LYS A 59 -6.19 -4.70 19.48
CA LYS A 59 -5.25 -4.36 18.41
C LYS A 59 -5.74 -3.16 17.59
N PHE A 60 -7.03 -3.14 17.22
CA PHE A 60 -7.62 -2.02 16.50
C PHE A 60 -7.50 -0.72 17.28
N ARG A 61 -7.83 -0.75 18.59
CA ARG A 61 -7.71 0.42 19.47
C ARG A 61 -6.27 0.92 19.54
N LEU A 62 -5.32 0.02 19.71
CA LEU A 62 -3.89 0.35 19.79
C LEU A 62 -3.40 1.03 18.49
N VAL A 63 -3.70 0.46 17.33
CA VAL A 63 -3.29 1.00 16.04
C VAL A 63 -3.90 2.37 15.77
N ASN A 64 -5.14 2.60 16.22
CA ASN A 64 -5.85 3.88 16.04
C ASN A 64 -5.64 4.85 17.20
N GLN A 65 -4.73 4.56 18.15
CA GLN A 65 -4.44 5.40 19.33
C GLN A 65 -5.67 5.67 20.20
N LEU A 66 -6.57 4.70 20.30
CA LEU A 66 -7.79 4.75 21.12
C LEU A 66 -7.51 4.16 22.50
N GLU A 67 -6.72 4.88 23.32
CA GLU A 67 -6.17 4.37 24.57
C GLU A 67 -7.20 4.33 25.72
N SER A 68 -8.36 4.96 25.56
CA SER A 68 -9.42 4.96 26.57
C SER A 68 -10.81 4.68 25.98
N ALA A 69 -11.75 4.34 26.86
CA ALA A 69 -13.16 4.18 26.48
C ALA A 69 -13.74 5.47 25.88
N GLU A 70 -13.38 6.62 26.47
CA GLU A 70 -13.83 7.94 26.02
C GLU A 70 -13.27 8.26 24.63
N ALA A 71 -11.99 7.93 24.37
CA ALA A 71 -11.38 8.11 23.05
C ALA A 71 -12.06 7.23 22.00
N THR A 72 -12.38 5.98 22.36
CA THR A 72 -13.13 5.06 21.50
C THR A 72 -14.54 5.59 21.22
N GLN A 73 -15.25 6.04 22.25
CA GLN A 73 -16.59 6.59 22.11
C GLN A 73 -16.60 7.82 21.18
N LYS A 74 -15.69 8.76 21.39
CA LYS A 74 -15.56 9.95 20.55
C LYS A 74 -15.25 9.58 19.09
N TRP A 75 -14.36 8.61 18.87
CA TRP A 75 -14.01 8.12 17.54
C TRP A 75 -15.22 7.54 16.78
N LEU A 76 -16.10 6.81 17.51
CA LEU A 76 -17.34 6.27 16.97
C LEU A 76 -18.35 7.38 16.65
N GLU A 77 -18.54 8.33 17.55
CA GLU A 77 -19.44 9.46 17.36
C GLU A 77 -19.07 10.30 16.13
N GLU A 78 -17.78 10.62 15.96
CA GLU A 78 -17.27 11.35 14.79
C GLU A 78 -17.52 10.63 13.46
N ARG A 79 -17.79 9.31 13.49
CA ARG A 79 -18.05 8.46 12.31
C ARG A 79 -19.49 7.99 12.21
N CYS A 80 -20.34 8.46 13.11
CA CYS A 80 -21.74 8.02 13.21
C CYS A 80 -21.86 6.50 13.33
N LEU A 81 -20.95 5.86 14.10
CA LEU A 81 -20.94 4.43 14.33
C LEU A 81 -21.43 4.12 15.74
N SER A 82 -22.18 3.04 15.90
CA SER A 82 -22.51 2.40 17.16
C SER A 82 -21.39 1.46 17.63
N ILE A 83 -21.50 0.96 18.86
CA ILE A 83 -20.62 -0.10 19.38
C ILE A 83 -20.81 -1.39 18.57
N ASP A 84 -22.04 -1.71 18.18
CA ASP A 84 -22.34 -2.89 17.36
C ASP A 84 -21.69 -2.78 15.97
N ASP A 85 -21.69 -1.59 15.36
CA ASP A 85 -20.99 -1.35 14.09
C ASP A 85 -19.47 -1.53 14.23
N PHE A 86 -18.91 -1.13 15.36
CA PHE A 86 -17.51 -1.35 15.67
C PHE A 86 -17.17 -2.84 15.82
N GLU A 87 -17.99 -3.58 16.56
CA GLU A 87 -17.83 -5.03 16.71
C GLU A 87 -17.95 -5.74 15.36
N ASP A 88 -18.93 -5.37 14.53
CA ASP A 88 -19.08 -5.88 13.17
C ASP A 88 -17.84 -5.60 12.31
N MET A 89 -17.30 -4.38 12.38
CA MET A 89 -16.12 -3.96 11.63
C MET A 89 -14.89 -4.79 12.02
N VAL A 90 -14.62 -4.91 13.32
CA VAL A 90 -13.49 -5.71 13.85
C VAL A 90 -13.67 -7.19 13.49
N THR A 91 -14.90 -7.69 13.58
CA THR A 91 -15.24 -9.07 13.22
C THR A 91 -14.95 -9.33 11.73
N GLN A 92 -15.33 -8.43 10.84
CA GLN A 92 -15.10 -8.59 9.40
C GLN A 92 -13.62 -8.57 9.04
N ASP A 93 -12.83 -7.71 9.67
CA ASP A 93 -11.37 -7.67 9.48
C ASP A 93 -10.71 -8.95 9.96
N LEU A 94 -11.08 -9.43 11.15
CA LEU A 94 -10.56 -10.67 11.71
C LEU A 94 -10.92 -11.91 10.88
N ILE A 95 -12.17 -12.01 10.43
CA ILE A 95 -12.63 -13.10 9.55
C ILE A 95 -11.85 -13.09 8.24
N SER A 96 -11.65 -11.91 7.64
CA SER A 96 -10.89 -11.76 6.41
C SER A 96 -9.45 -12.25 6.58
N HIS A 97 -8.82 -11.88 7.68
CA HIS A 97 -7.45 -12.29 8.02
C HIS A 97 -7.35 -13.80 8.26
N LYS A 98 -8.23 -14.37 9.10
CA LYS A 98 -8.25 -15.83 9.36
C LYS A 98 -8.53 -16.64 8.10
N LEU A 99 -9.39 -16.15 7.21
CA LEU A 99 -9.63 -16.80 5.92
C LEU A 99 -8.39 -16.74 5.02
N ALA A 100 -7.69 -15.61 4.98
CA ALA A 100 -6.46 -15.46 4.23
C ALA A 100 -5.38 -16.43 4.76
N GLU A 101 -5.17 -16.49 6.05
CA GLU A 101 -4.24 -17.43 6.69
C GLU A 101 -4.60 -18.89 6.39
N HIS A 102 -5.89 -19.26 6.50
CA HIS A 102 -6.35 -20.61 6.18
C HIS A 102 -6.10 -21.01 4.73
N LEU A 103 -6.24 -20.08 3.79
CA LEU A 103 -6.09 -20.36 2.35
C LEU A 103 -4.63 -20.34 1.89
N PHE A 104 -3.79 -19.52 2.51
CA PHE A 104 -2.47 -19.18 1.96
C PHE A 104 -1.33 -19.23 2.96
N GLY A 105 -1.59 -19.35 4.27
CA GLY A 105 -0.57 -19.31 5.31
C GLY A 105 0.62 -20.25 5.03
N ASP A 106 0.32 -21.51 4.73
CA ASP A 106 1.32 -22.55 4.44
C ASP A 106 2.10 -22.32 3.12
N ARG A 107 1.67 -21.34 2.30
CA ARG A 107 2.26 -21.08 0.98
C ARG A 107 3.13 -19.82 0.94
N ILE A 108 3.13 -19.03 2.00
CA ILE A 108 3.82 -17.73 2.04
C ILE A 108 5.31 -17.89 1.77
N GLU A 109 5.96 -18.83 2.44
CA GLU A 109 7.39 -19.08 2.27
C GLU A 109 7.73 -19.50 0.84
N GLN A 110 6.98 -20.43 0.28
CA GLN A 110 7.16 -20.86 -1.11
C GLN A 110 7.01 -19.71 -2.10
N LEU A 111 5.99 -18.87 -1.90
CA LEU A 111 5.73 -17.73 -2.77
C LEU A 111 6.78 -16.63 -2.63
N PHE A 112 7.26 -16.39 -1.44
CA PHE A 112 8.38 -15.50 -1.19
C PHE A 112 9.60 -15.93 -2.03
N TYR A 113 10.02 -17.17 -1.95
CA TYR A 113 11.17 -17.66 -2.72
C TYR A 113 10.93 -17.69 -4.23
N GLN A 114 9.71 -17.99 -4.67
CA GLN A 114 9.35 -17.95 -6.10
C GLN A 114 9.40 -16.53 -6.69
N ASN A 115 9.14 -15.51 -5.87
CA ASN A 115 9.08 -14.11 -6.28
C ASN A 115 10.11 -13.23 -5.56
N LEU A 116 11.22 -13.82 -5.11
CA LEU A 116 12.24 -13.16 -4.30
C LEU A 116 12.68 -11.81 -4.89
N LEU A 117 12.93 -11.79 -6.20
CA LEU A 117 13.35 -10.57 -6.89
C LEU A 117 12.31 -9.44 -6.84
N ASP A 118 11.04 -9.77 -6.78
CA ASP A 118 9.95 -8.78 -6.74
C ASP A 118 9.90 -8.03 -5.40
N TYR A 119 10.41 -8.66 -4.34
CA TYR A 119 10.48 -8.09 -3.00
C TYR A 119 11.82 -7.42 -2.70
N SER A 120 12.77 -7.47 -3.65
CA SER A 120 14.05 -6.78 -3.53
C SER A 120 13.87 -5.26 -3.53
N GLY A 121 14.75 -4.57 -2.83
CA GLY A 121 14.82 -3.13 -2.80
C GLY A 121 16.18 -2.61 -3.23
N ALA A 122 16.27 -1.32 -3.48
CA ALA A 122 17.53 -0.64 -3.68
C ALA A 122 17.53 0.68 -2.89
N ILE A 123 18.69 1.05 -2.35
CA ILE A 123 18.90 2.39 -1.79
C ILE A 123 19.52 3.23 -2.90
N ILE A 124 18.86 4.32 -3.25
CA ILE A 124 19.25 5.15 -4.39
C ILE A 124 19.29 6.64 -4.05
N TYR A 125 20.09 7.36 -4.82
CA TYR A 125 19.99 8.79 -5.03
C TYR A 125 19.48 9.04 -6.44
N GLU A 126 18.66 10.08 -6.62
CA GLU A 126 18.07 10.41 -7.91
C GLU A 126 17.98 11.91 -8.14
N VAL A 127 18.33 12.32 -9.35
CA VAL A 127 18.05 13.65 -9.91
C VAL A 127 17.37 13.45 -11.26
N ILE A 128 16.27 14.16 -11.50
CA ILE A 128 15.56 14.13 -12.78
C ILE A 128 15.80 15.44 -13.52
N LEU A 129 16.27 15.34 -14.75
CA LEU A 129 16.57 16.46 -15.65
C LEU A 129 15.64 16.41 -16.86
N GLU A 130 15.48 17.55 -17.52
CA GLU A 130 14.67 17.62 -18.77
C GLU A 130 15.51 17.36 -20.01
N ASP A 131 16.79 17.69 -19.97
CA ASP A 131 17.72 17.66 -21.09
C ASP A 131 18.69 16.47 -20.99
N SER A 132 18.71 15.66 -22.06
CA SER A 132 19.55 14.46 -22.15
C SER A 132 21.03 14.78 -22.31
N ASP A 133 21.38 15.87 -23.03
CA ASP A 133 22.78 16.25 -23.26
C ASP A 133 23.38 16.78 -21.96
N LEU A 134 22.64 17.61 -21.24
CA LEU A 134 23.00 18.08 -19.90
C LEU A 134 23.14 16.89 -18.92
N ALA A 135 22.24 15.91 -18.95
CA ALA A 135 22.33 14.73 -18.11
C ALA A 135 23.59 13.91 -18.38
N MET A 136 23.99 13.80 -19.64
CA MET A 136 25.26 13.13 -20.02
C MET A 136 26.49 13.92 -19.58
N GLU A 137 26.50 15.24 -19.70
CA GLU A 137 27.58 16.10 -19.21
C GLU A 137 27.78 15.95 -17.69
N ILE A 138 26.68 16.04 -16.94
CA ILE A 138 26.69 15.86 -15.48
C ILE A 138 27.12 14.43 -15.10
N TYR A 139 26.68 13.42 -15.84
CA TYR A 139 27.09 12.04 -15.62
C TYR A 139 28.62 11.88 -15.73
N TYR A 140 29.25 12.47 -16.72
CA TYR A 140 30.72 12.42 -16.87
C TYR A 140 31.42 13.20 -15.76
N SER A 141 30.94 14.40 -15.40
CA SER A 141 31.52 15.19 -14.31
C SER A 141 31.42 14.47 -12.95
N LEU A 142 30.33 13.70 -12.72
CA LEU A 142 30.20 12.83 -11.53
C LEU A 142 31.19 11.66 -11.57
N LEU A 143 31.43 11.05 -12.75
CA LEU A 143 32.39 9.95 -12.91
C LEU A 143 33.82 10.40 -12.70
N GLU A 144 34.18 11.60 -13.18
CA GLU A 144 35.48 12.21 -13.05
C GLU A 144 35.76 12.77 -11.64
N GLY A 145 34.68 12.93 -10.85
CA GLY A 145 34.75 13.46 -9.50
C GLY A 145 34.78 14.97 -9.41
N ASP A 146 34.53 15.67 -10.52
CA ASP A 146 34.48 17.15 -10.58
C ASP A 146 33.24 17.70 -9.85
N LEU A 147 32.17 16.91 -9.80
CA LEU A 147 30.94 17.19 -9.06
C LEU A 147 30.61 16.04 -8.11
N SER A 148 30.01 16.36 -6.97
CA SER A 148 29.35 15.37 -6.14
C SER A 148 27.85 15.26 -6.48
N PHE A 149 27.24 14.12 -6.15
CA PHE A 149 25.79 13.95 -6.35
C PHE A 149 24.98 14.98 -5.55
N ALA A 150 25.50 15.41 -4.39
CA ALA A 150 24.90 16.46 -3.57
C ALA A 150 24.94 17.84 -4.26
N ASP A 151 26.01 18.17 -4.98
CA ASP A 151 26.10 19.43 -5.75
C ASP A 151 25.06 19.45 -6.87
N VAL A 152 24.93 18.35 -7.61
CA VAL A 152 23.91 18.18 -8.66
C VAL A 152 22.51 18.31 -8.06
N ALA A 153 22.25 17.66 -6.92
CA ALA A 153 20.97 17.75 -6.25
C ALA A 153 20.63 19.18 -5.81
N GLN A 154 21.61 19.91 -5.28
CA GLN A 154 21.44 21.33 -4.89
C GLN A 154 21.06 22.22 -6.07
N GLN A 155 21.60 21.95 -7.23
CA GLN A 155 21.41 22.77 -8.43
C GLN A 155 20.10 22.46 -9.15
N TYR A 156 19.71 21.18 -9.25
CA TYR A 156 18.66 20.75 -10.17
C TYR A 156 17.39 20.24 -9.49
N ILE A 157 17.41 19.89 -8.20
CA ILE A 157 16.21 19.41 -7.51
C ILE A 157 15.36 20.59 -7.02
N THR A 158 14.11 20.66 -7.48
CA THR A 158 13.16 21.70 -7.05
C THR A 158 12.55 21.43 -5.68
N ASN A 159 12.31 20.15 -5.33
CA ASN A 159 11.77 19.75 -4.03
C ASN A 159 12.79 20.06 -2.90
N PRO A 160 12.44 20.95 -1.93
CA PRO A 160 13.40 21.38 -0.92
C PRO A 160 13.90 20.27 0.01
N GLU A 161 13.08 19.27 0.31
CA GLU A 161 13.45 18.18 1.20
C GLU A 161 14.41 17.22 0.50
N LEU A 162 14.09 16.78 -0.71
CA LEU A 162 14.94 15.91 -1.50
C LEU A 162 16.29 16.60 -1.82
N ARG A 163 16.24 17.90 -2.15
CA ARG A 163 17.45 18.73 -2.35
C ARG A 163 18.35 18.75 -1.11
N ARG A 164 17.79 19.01 0.09
CA ARG A 164 18.55 18.99 1.35
C ARG A 164 19.19 17.65 1.66
N ARG A 165 18.57 16.57 1.21
CA ARG A 165 19.09 15.21 1.35
C ARG A 165 20.10 14.84 0.25
N GLY A 166 20.51 15.78 -0.60
CA GLY A 166 21.45 15.52 -1.69
C GLY A 166 20.92 14.53 -2.75
N GLY A 167 19.60 14.48 -2.96
CA GLY A 167 18.97 13.55 -3.88
C GLY A 167 18.69 12.16 -3.29
N TYR A 168 18.94 11.94 -1.99
CA TYR A 168 18.68 10.66 -1.33
C TYR A 168 17.18 10.33 -1.29
N VAL A 169 16.76 9.34 -2.08
CA VAL A 169 15.39 8.83 -2.13
C VAL A 169 15.16 7.79 -1.03
N GLY A 170 16.21 7.05 -0.65
CA GLY A 170 16.15 5.96 0.29
C GLY A 170 15.83 4.62 -0.38
N LYS A 171 15.24 3.69 0.38
CA LYS A 171 14.89 2.36 -0.12
C LYS A 171 13.67 2.43 -1.02
N VAL A 172 13.83 2.00 -2.26
CA VAL A 172 12.78 1.83 -3.26
C VAL A 172 12.57 0.34 -3.55
N GLY A 173 11.32 -0.11 -3.57
CA GLY A 173 10.98 -1.49 -3.91
C GLY A 173 10.97 -1.71 -5.42
N ARG A 174 11.37 -2.90 -5.87
CA ARG A 174 11.42 -3.26 -7.30
C ARG A 174 10.08 -3.04 -8.01
N LYS A 175 8.98 -3.45 -7.40
CA LYS A 175 7.62 -3.29 -7.94
C LYS A 175 7.12 -1.85 -8.04
N GLN A 176 7.76 -0.91 -7.33
CA GLN A 176 7.38 0.51 -7.33
C GLN A 176 8.02 1.29 -8.48
N LEU A 177 9.05 0.71 -9.08
CA LEU A 177 9.81 1.32 -10.16
C LEU A 177 9.20 1.03 -11.53
N ARG A 178 9.37 1.97 -12.46
CA ARG A 178 9.10 1.73 -13.88
C ARG A 178 10.02 0.64 -14.40
N PRO A 179 9.58 -0.18 -15.38
CA PRO A 179 10.36 -1.33 -15.87
C PRO A 179 11.80 -0.98 -16.29
N GLU A 180 11.98 0.15 -16.99
CA GLU A 180 13.28 0.61 -17.47
C GLU A 180 14.22 0.99 -16.32
N LEU A 181 13.72 1.66 -15.27
CA LEU A 181 14.49 2.00 -14.08
C LEU A 181 14.79 0.74 -13.27
N SER A 182 13.79 -0.10 -13.06
CA SER A 182 13.95 -1.37 -12.35
C SER A 182 15.02 -2.25 -12.99
N ALA A 183 15.00 -2.40 -14.32
CA ALA A 183 15.99 -3.20 -15.03
C ALA A 183 17.41 -2.68 -14.82
N ALA A 184 17.62 -1.36 -14.90
CA ALA A 184 18.94 -0.75 -14.76
C ALA A 184 19.45 -0.79 -13.30
N ILE A 185 18.59 -0.42 -12.34
CA ILE A 185 18.94 -0.39 -10.92
C ILE A 185 19.33 -1.78 -10.40
N PHE A 186 18.52 -2.81 -10.70
CA PHE A 186 18.78 -4.16 -10.21
C PHE A 186 19.82 -4.96 -11.02
N ALA A 187 20.34 -4.39 -12.13
CA ALA A 187 21.53 -4.89 -12.82
C ALA A 187 22.82 -4.24 -12.34
N ALA A 188 22.74 -3.21 -11.49
CA ALA A 188 23.89 -2.48 -10.96
C ALA A 188 24.73 -3.34 -10.02
N LYS A 189 26.01 -2.94 -9.90
CA LYS A 189 26.95 -3.46 -8.88
C LYS A 189 27.30 -2.33 -7.91
N PRO A 190 26.52 -2.14 -6.86
CA PRO A 190 26.69 -1.01 -5.93
C PRO A 190 28.09 -0.98 -5.25
N PRO A 191 28.59 0.23 -4.92
CA PRO A 191 28.00 1.52 -5.28
C PRO A 191 28.24 1.83 -6.76
N GLN A 192 27.16 2.22 -7.50
CA GLN A 192 27.30 2.47 -8.94
C GLN A 192 26.43 3.65 -9.39
N LEU A 193 27.05 4.59 -10.12
CA LEU A 193 26.35 5.60 -10.90
C LEU A 193 25.89 4.97 -12.24
N LEU A 194 24.60 5.05 -12.52
CA LEU A 194 24.02 4.55 -13.78
C LEU A 194 24.12 5.61 -14.87
N LYS A 195 24.25 5.15 -16.13
CA LYS A 195 24.08 6.05 -17.28
C LYS A 195 22.68 6.67 -17.24
N PRO A 196 22.53 7.93 -17.68
CA PRO A 196 21.24 8.59 -17.72
C PRO A 196 20.15 7.74 -18.38
N ILE A 197 19.00 7.61 -17.74
CA ILE A 197 17.88 6.78 -18.20
C ILE A 197 16.74 7.70 -18.59
N VAL A 198 16.34 7.67 -19.85
CA VAL A 198 15.23 8.47 -20.38
C VAL A 198 13.91 7.78 -20.08
N THR A 199 12.95 8.53 -19.52
CA THR A 199 11.56 8.09 -19.29
C THR A 199 10.58 9.16 -19.75
N ALA A 200 9.29 8.88 -19.63
CA ALA A 200 8.26 9.86 -19.98
C ALA A 200 8.22 11.10 -19.05
N VAL A 201 8.89 11.05 -17.89
CA VAL A 201 8.92 12.17 -16.92
C VAL A 201 10.23 12.95 -16.94
N GLY A 202 11.22 12.50 -17.70
CA GLY A 202 12.52 13.15 -17.82
C GLY A 202 13.68 12.15 -17.88
N VAL A 203 14.88 12.67 -17.73
CA VAL A 203 16.14 11.93 -17.76
C VAL A 203 16.62 11.73 -16.33
N HIS A 204 16.69 10.48 -15.90
CA HIS A 204 17.07 10.11 -14.54
C HIS A 204 18.55 9.88 -14.42
N LEU A 205 19.23 10.65 -13.56
CA LEU A 205 20.54 10.36 -13.02
C LEU A 205 20.35 9.62 -11.72
N ILE A 206 20.85 8.38 -11.65
CA ILE A 206 20.65 7.51 -10.49
C ILE A 206 22.00 6.98 -10.03
N GLN A 207 22.29 7.12 -8.74
CA GLN A 207 23.35 6.42 -8.05
C GLN A 207 22.72 5.33 -7.16
N VAL A 208 23.06 4.08 -7.45
CA VAL A 208 22.67 2.94 -6.62
C VAL A 208 23.72 2.78 -5.52
N GLU A 209 23.28 2.95 -4.28
CA GLU A 209 24.14 2.80 -3.10
C GLU A 209 24.22 1.34 -2.65
N GLU A 210 23.06 0.66 -2.63
CA GLU A 210 22.93 -0.72 -2.15
C GLU A 210 21.76 -1.43 -2.82
N ILE A 211 21.90 -2.74 -3.08
CA ILE A 211 20.78 -3.63 -3.38
C ILE A 211 20.41 -4.35 -2.09
N VAL A 212 19.18 -4.15 -1.65
CA VAL A 212 18.65 -4.72 -0.41
C VAL A 212 17.94 -6.02 -0.71
N GLU A 213 18.53 -7.12 -0.24
CA GLU A 213 17.89 -8.43 -0.33
C GLU A 213 16.65 -8.48 0.60
N PRO A 214 15.54 -9.03 0.13
CA PRO A 214 14.34 -9.12 0.95
C PRO A 214 14.52 -10.19 2.04
N GLN A 215 14.01 -9.89 3.23
CA GLN A 215 13.90 -10.85 4.32
C GLN A 215 12.42 -11.09 4.58
N LEU A 216 12.05 -12.35 4.79
CA LEU A 216 10.67 -12.74 5.09
C LEU A 216 10.35 -12.45 6.57
N ASP A 217 10.32 -11.16 6.91
CA ASP A 217 9.86 -10.69 8.20
C ASP A 217 8.33 -10.71 8.30
N GLU A 218 7.80 -10.44 9.48
CA GLU A 218 6.35 -10.44 9.73
C GLU A 218 5.60 -9.45 8.81
N GLN A 219 6.19 -8.30 8.53
CA GLN A 219 5.58 -7.28 7.66
C GLN A 219 5.45 -7.79 6.22
N LEU A 220 6.50 -8.40 5.67
CA LEU A 220 6.48 -8.95 4.32
C LEU A 220 5.57 -10.19 4.23
N GLN A 221 5.51 -11.03 5.28
CA GLN A 221 4.56 -12.14 5.34
C GLN A 221 3.11 -11.64 5.24
N GLN A 222 2.75 -10.61 6.02
CA GLN A 222 1.42 -9.99 5.98
C GLN A 222 1.13 -9.35 4.61
N GLN A 223 2.12 -8.72 4.00
CA GLN A 223 1.97 -8.14 2.66
C GLN A 223 1.69 -9.24 1.62
N ILE A 224 2.48 -10.31 1.60
CA ILE A 224 2.28 -11.44 0.68
C ILE A 224 0.91 -12.07 0.88
N LEU A 225 0.51 -12.29 2.13
CA LEU A 225 -0.80 -12.84 2.48
C LEU A 225 -1.93 -11.97 1.95
N SER A 226 -1.85 -10.66 2.14
CA SER A 226 -2.84 -9.69 1.64
C SER A 226 -2.89 -9.66 0.11
N GLU A 227 -1.75 -9.60 -0.58
CA GLU A 227 -1.68 -9.61 -2.05
C GLU A 227 -2.33 -10.87 -2.65
N MET A 228 -2.09 -12.02 -2.02
CA MET A 228 -2.72 -13.28 -2.45
C MET A 228 -4.21 -13.32 -2.21
N PHE A 229 -4.62 -12.90 -1.03
CA PHE A 229 -6.02 -12.88 -0.67
C PHE A 229 -6.81 -11.94 -1.56
N ASP A 230 -6.31 -10.75 -1.86
CA ASP A 230 -6.97 -9.79 -2.74
C ASP A 230 -7.09 -10.31 -4.17
N ARG A 231 -6.05 -10.97 -4.71
CA ARG A 231 -6.10 -11.60 -6.03
C ARG A 231 -7.14 -12.72 -6.07
N TRP A 232 -7.10 -13.62 -5.11
CA TRP A 232 -8.06 -14.72 -5.01
C TRP A 232 -9.50 -14.21 -4.88
N LEU A 233 -9.70 -13.17 -4.07
CA LEU A 233 -11.02 -12.60 -3.86
C LEU A 233 -11.55 -11.92 -5.13
N ALA A 234 -10.70 -11.22 -5.87
CA ALA A 234 -11.06 -10.64 -7.17
C ALA A 234 -11.49 -11.73 -8.17
N GLU A 235 -10.77 -12.86 -8.24
CA GLU A 235 -11.14 -14.01 -9.06
C GLU A 235 -12.50 -14.61 -8.64
N LYS A 236 -12.75 -14.76 -7.33
CA LYS A 236 -14.02 -15.27 -6.81
C LYS A 236 -15.19 -14.36 -7.13
N ILE A 237 -14.99 -13.05 -7.01
CA ILE A 237 -16.01 -12.04 -7.35
C ILE A 237 -16.30 -12.05 -8.85
N ALA A 238 -15.26 -12.10 -9.71
CA ALA A 238 -15.41 -12.15 -11.15
C ALA A 238 -16.17 -13.42 -11.60
N ALA A 239 -15.82 -14.59 -11.04
CA ALA A 239 -16.50 -15.85 -11.33
C ALA A 239 -17.97 -15.83 -10.92
N ALA A 240 -18.31 -15.20 -9.79
CA ALA A 240 -19.68 -15.06 -9.33
C ALA A 240 -20.49 -14.08 -10.20
N SER A 241 -19.87 -13.06 -10.75
CA SER A 241 -20.50 -12.07 -11.64
C SER A 241 -20.70 -12.60 -13.07
N GLY A 242 -19.84 -13.50 -13.55
CA GLY A 242 -19.93 -14.13 -14.87
C GLY A 242 -20.96 -15.27 -14.97
N SER A 243 -21.53 -15.72 -13.84
CA SER A 243 -22.55 -16.79 -13.82
C SER A 243 -23.99 -16.25 -13.92
N THR A 244 -24.19 -14.99 -14.25
CA THR A 244 -25.54 -14.35 -14.32
C THR A 244 -25.89 -13.99 -15.78
N PHE A 245 -25.59 -14.89 -16.75
CA PHE A 245 -26.15 -14.85 -18.10
C PHE A 245 -26.65 -16.23 -18.51
#